data_7d259a3eda259e6c6c519e27d87f574d
#
_entry.id   7d259a3eda259e6c6c519e27d87f574d
#
_cell.length_a   1.000
_cell.length_b   1.000
_cell.length_c   1.000
_cell.angle_alpha   90.00
_cell.angle_beta   90.00
_cell.angle_gamma   90.00
#
_symmetry.space_group_name_H-M   'P 1'
#
loop_
_entity.id
_entity.type
_entity.pdbx_description
1 polymer ?
#
loop_
_entity_poly.entity_id
_entity_poly.type
_entity_poly.pdbx_seq_one_letter_code
_entity_poly.pdbx_strand_id
1 'polypeptide(L)'
;QGGVHVNSGVPNHAFALLVDGGSYNGQTISSIGLTKAAHIYYRAQAVYQGPTTDFAGHADALEQSCRDLTGVNLKGLKTGTPSGEIIAAGDCAQVSKAMLAVEMRLPPTQCNYQPILAKNPPALCPAGSPVTLASDTFEGGRRGSLKWVSSSVAGSAEFLPRNWGVQTNLPGGRAGSAMFAGDPNFSCS
;
A
#
# COMPACT_ATOMS: atom_id res chain seq x y z
N GLN A 1 -4.92 6.76 7.16
CA GLN A 1 -4.44 6.68 5.78
C GLN A 1 -3.45 7.81 5.52
N GLY A 2 -2.45 7.56 4.72
CA GLY A 2 -1.32 8.44 4.49
C GLY A 2 -0.05 7.82 5.06
N GLY A 3 1.06 8.56 5.01
CA GLY A 3 2.32 8.08 5.55
C GLY A 3 2.97 7.00 4.70
N VAL A 4 2.69 6.94 3.40
CA VAL A 4 3.27 5.93 2.49
C VAL A 4 4.80 5.87 2.59
N HIS A 5 5.45 7.02 2.79
CA HIS A 5 6.91 7.07 2.96
C HIS A 5 7.37 6.50 4.31
N VAL A 6 6.60 6.70 5.38
CA VAL A 6 6.93 6.15 6.70
C VAL A 6 6.55 4.67 6.77
N ASN A 7 5.37 4.32 6.28
CA ASN A 7 4.86 2.95 6.32
C ASN A 7 5.68 2.00 5.43
N SER A 8 6.36 2.49 4.39
CA SER A 8 7.30 1.70 3.60
C SER A 8 8.46 1.14 4.43
N GLY A 9 8.73 1.71 5.60
CA GLY A 9 9.71 1.17 6.55
C GLY A 9 9.42 -0.26 6.99
N VAL A 10 8.15 -0.65 7.09
CA VAL A 10 7.76 -2.02 7.51
C VAL A 10 8.22 -3.09 6.49
N PRO A 11 7.84 -3.03 5.20
CA PRO A 11 8.33 -3.99 4.21
C PRO A 11 9.84 -3.86 3.95
N ASN A 12 10.42 -2.65 4.05
CA ASN A 12 11.86 -2.47 3.91
C ASN A 12 12.64 -3.17 5.03
N HIS A 13 12.16 -3.08 6.27
CA HIS A 13 12.78 -3.79 7.40
C HIS A 13 12.67 -5.31 7.23
N ALA A 14 11.51 -5.81 6.81
CA ALA A 14 11.35 -7.23 6.50
C ALA A 14 12.32 -7.69 5.41
N PHE A 15 12.51 -6.91 4.35
CA PHE A 15 13.49 -7.19 3.30
C PHE A 15 14.92 -7.26 3.84
N ALA A 16 15.33 -6.28 4.66
CA ALA A 16 16.65 -6.25 5.28
C ALA A 16 16.88 -7.48 6.15
N LEU A 17 15.91 -7.88 6.98
CA LEU A 17 15.99 -9.10 7.78
C LEU A 17 16.13 -10.37 6.94
N LEU A 18 15.51 -10.43 5.77
CA LEU A 18 15.67 -11.57 4.86
C LEU A 18 17.03 -11.58 4.18
N VAL A 19 17.56 -10.41 3.81
CA VAL A 19 18.88 -10.30 3.14
C VAL A 19 20.01 -10.59 4.11
N ASP A 20 20.02 -9.92 5.26
CA ASP A 20 21.16 -9.90 6.17
C ASP A 20 20.98 -10.84 7.37
N GLY A 21 19.76 -11.26 7.63
CA GLY A 21 19.39 -11.95 8.88
C GLY A 21 19.27 -10.97 10.04
N GLY A 22 18.99 -11.51 11.21
CA GLY A 22 18.91 -10.73 12.44
C GLY A 22 17.81 -11.17 13.38
N SER A 23 17.73 -10.49 14.52
CA SER A 23 16.69 -10.72 15.51
C SER A 23 15.87 -9.45 15.71
N TYR A 24 14.57 -9.56 15.61
CA TYR A 24 13.64 -8.46 15.82
C TYR A 24 12.32 -8.99 16.37
N ASN A 25 11.75 -8.29 17.33
CA ASN A 25 10.44 -8.58 17.92
C ASN A 25 10.24 -10.06 18.27
N GLY A 26 11.24 -10.65 18.94
CA GLY A 26 11.22 -12.06 19.40
C GLY A 26 11.42 -13.11 18.31
N GLN A 27 11.63 -12.70 17.06
CA GLN A 27 11.95 -13.59 15.93
C GLN A 27 13.44 -13.53 15.61
N THR A 28 14.04 -14.69 15.32
CA THR A 28 15.39 -14.77 14.77
C THR A 28 15.32 -15.30 13.35
N ILE A 29 15.75 -14.48 12.39
CA ILE A 29 15.72 -14.73 10.96
C ILE A 29 17.15 -15.04 10.49
N SER A 30 17.33 -16.19 9.86
CA SER A 30 18.57 -16.50 9.16
C SER A 30 18.54 -15.85 7.78
N SER A 31 19.63 -15.23 7.37
CA SER A 31 19.79 -14.64 6.03
C SER A 31 19.46 -15.66 4.94
N ILE A 32 18.68 -15.27 3.95
CA ILE A 32 18.46 -16.02 2.71
C ILE A 32 19.23 -15.39 1.54
N GLY A 33 19.82 -14.23 1.76
CA GLY A 33 20.63 -13.49 0.79
C GLY A 33 19.82 -12.64 -0.17
N LEU A 34 20.50 -11.70 -0.81
CA LEU A 34 19.90 -10.67 -1.66
C LEU A 34 19.18 -11.27 -2.87
N THR A 35 19.78 -12.24 -3.55
CA THR A 35 19.22 -12.81 -4.78
C THR A 35 17.86 -13.46 -4.51
N LYS A 36 17.76 -14.30 -3.48
CA LYS A 36 16.52 -14.98 -3.11
C LYS A 36 15.46 -13.98 -2.66
N ALA A 37 15.81 -13.06 -1.77
CA ALA A 37 14.89 -12.04 -1.29
C ALA A 37 14.33 -11.18 -2.44
N ALA A 38 15.20 -10.72 -3.35
CA ALA A 38 14.78 -9.91 -4.50
C ALA A 38 13.83 -10.66 -5.44
N HIS A 39 14.09 -11.92 -5.74
CA HIS A 39 13.19 -12.72 -6.58
C HIS A 39 11.83 -12.97 -5.94
N ILE A 40 11.80 -13.21 -4.62
CA ILE A 40 10.54 -13.37 -3.88
C ILE A 40 9.70 -12.09 -3.93
N TYR A 41 10.32 -10.93 -3.64
CA TYR A 41 9.66 -9.63 -3.66
C TYR A 41 9.18 -9.25 -5.07
N TYR A 42 10.03 -9.44 -6.07
CA TYR A 42 9.67 -9.16 -7.46
C TYR A 42 8.47 -10.01 -7.92
N ARG A 43 8.49 -11.31 -7.61
CA ARG A 43 7.37 -12.19 -7.96
C ARG A 43 6.09 -11.79 -7.22
N ALA A 44 6.19 -11.44 -5.94
CA ALA A 44 5.05 -10.97 -5.16
C ALA A 44 4.41 -9.75 -5.84
N GLN A 45 5.21 -8.78 -6.23
CA GLN A 45 4.74 -7.56 -6.89
C GLN A 45 4.18 -7.85 -8.29
N ALA A 46 4.85 -8.67 -9.09
CA ALA A 46 4.49 -8.89 -10.48
C ALA A 46 3.29 -9.83 -10.67
N VAL A 47 2.99 -10.72 -9.70
CA VAL A 47 2.01 -11.79 -9.87
C VAL A 47 0.82 -11.67 -8.93
N TYR A 48 1.05 -11.25 -7.68
CA TYR A 48 0.04 -11.33 -6.61
C TYR A 48 -0.50 -10.00 -6.13
N GLN A 49 0.29 -8.93 -6.25
CA GLN A 49 -0.11 -7.63 -5.72
C GLN A 49 -0.87 -6.80 -6.76
N GLY A 50 -1.88 -6.11 -6.28
CA GLY A 50 -2.67 -5.15 -7.05
C GLY A 50 -2.70 -3.77 -6.36
N PRO A 51 -3.36 -2.79 -6.96
CA PRO A 51 -3.41 -1.42 -6.43
C PRO A 51 -4.02 -1.29 -5.03
N THR A 52 -4.77 -2.29 -4.59
CA THR A 52 -5.46 -2.30 -3.28
C THR A 52 -4.81 -3.26 -2.27
N THR A 53 -3.66 -3.83 -2.59
CA THR A 53 -2.95 -4.74 -1.68
C THR A 53 -2.50 -3.97 -0.43
N ASP A 54 -2.91 -4.46 0.72
CA ASP A 54 -2.50 -3.97 2.03
C ASP A 54 -1.29 -4.77 2.56
N PHE A 55 -0.86 -4.49 3.80
CA PHE A 55 0.28 -5.18 4.41
C PHE A 55 0.03 -6.68 4.61
N ALA A 56 -1.19 -7.08 4.97
CA ALA A 56 -1.53 -8.50 5.13
C ALA A 56 -1.46 -9.22 3.78
N GLY A 57 -2.04 -8.63 2.74
CA GLY A 57 -1.96 -9.14 1.36
C GLY A 57 -0.52 -9.18 0.84
N HIS A 58 0.32 -8.18 1.19
CA HIS A 58 1.74 -8.20 0.86
C HIS A 58 2.47 -9.38 1.51
N ALA A 59 2.20 -9.66 2.79
CA ALA A 59 2.77 -10.81 3.48
C ALA A 59 2.36 -12.14 2.82
N ASP A 60 1.06 -12.28 2.48
CA ASP A 60 0.55 -13.47 1.79
C ASP A 60 1.21 -13.66 0.42
N ALA A 61 1.37 -12.57 -0.33
CA ALA A 61 2.04 -12.58 -1.62
C ALA A 61 3.51 -13.00 -1.53
N LEU A 62 4.25 -12.53 -0.52
CA LEU A 62 5.65 -12.92 -0.29
C LEU A 62 5.78 -14.40 0.06
N GLU A 63 4.96 -14.89 0.97
CA GLU A 63 4.99 -16.31 1.35
C GLU A 63 4.60 -17.22 0.18
N GLN A 64 3.59 -16.84 -0.61
CA GLN A 64 3.20 -17.59 -1.80
C GLN A 64 4.29 -17.57 -2.85
N SER A 65 4.91 -16.41 -3.10
CA SER A 65 6.02 -16.27 -4.06
C SER A 65 7.21 -17.14 -3.68
N CYS A 66 7.52 -17.24 -2.38
CA CYS A 66 8.57 -18.14 -1.92
C CYS A 66 8.25 -19.60 -2.21
N ARG A 67 7.03 -20.04 -1.93
CA ARG A 67 6.58 -21.41 -2.23
C ARG A 67 6.69 -21.74 -3.72
N ASP A 68 6.25 -20.81 -4.58
CA ASP A 68 6.29 -20.99 -6.04
C ASP A 68 7.70 -21.08 -6.60
N LEU A 69 8.65 -20.39 -5.97
CA LEU A 69 10.05 -20.37 -6.39
C LEU A 69 10.89 -21.48 -5.75
N THR A 70 10.29 -22.30 -4.88
CA THR A 70 11.01 -23.43 -4.27
C THR A 70 11.51 -24.41 -5.33
N GLY A 71 12.81 -24.74 -5.27
CA GLY A 71 13.48 -25.62 -6.23
C GLY A 71 13.90 -24.93 -7.54
N VAL A 72 13.57 -23.66 -7.74
CA VAL A 72 13.96 -22.90 -8.93
C VAL A 72 15.40 -22.41 -8.79
N ASN A 73 16.24 -22.65 -9.81
CA ASN A 73 17.57 -22.04 -9.92
C ASN A 73 17.41 -20.59 -10.38
N LEU A 74 17.61 -19.66 -9.47
CA LEU A 74 17.36 -18.24 -9.68
C LEU A 74 18.38 -17.61 -10.63
N LYS A 75 17.97 -16.56 -11.31
CA LYS A 75 18.86 -15.74 -12.14
C LYS A 75 19.64 -14.77 -11.27
N GLY A 76 20.92 -14.61 -11.53
CA GLY A 76 21.74 -13.58 -10.89
C GLY A 76 21.22 -12.18 -11.25
N LEU A 77 21.09 -11.32 -10.24
CA LEU A 77 20.47 -9.99 -10.39
C LEU A 77 21.20 -9.08 -11.39
N LYS A 78 22.52 -9.28 -11.56
CA LYS A 78 23.33 -8.49 -12.51
C LYS A 78 23.47 -9.16 -13.87
N THR A 79 23.54 -10.49 -13.90
CA THR A 79 23.89 -11.25 -15.11
C THR A 79 22.68 -11.75 -15.88
N GLY A 80 21.54 -11.94 -15.19
CA GLY A 80 20.36 -12.56 -15.76
C GLY A 80 20.50 -14.06 -16.10
N THR A 81 21.68 -14.64 -15.85
CA THR A 81 21.97 -16.08 -16.05
C THR A 81 21.74 -16.87 -14.76
N PRO A 82 21.56 -18.20 -14.82
CA PRO A 82 21.41 -19.03 -13.61
C PRO A 82 22.57 -18.77 -12.61
N SER A 83 22.22 -18.48 -11.36
CA SER A 83 23.19 -18.14 -10.32
C SER A 83 23.67 -19.33 -9.50
N GLY A 84 22.97 -20.45 -9.57
CA GLY A 84 23.15 -21.58 -8.66
C GLY A 84 22.39 -21.45 -7.34
N GLU A 85 21.80 -20.29 -7.06
CA GLU A 85 20.98 -20.10 -5.87
C GLU A 85 19.58 -20.70 -6.06
N ILE A 86 19.21 -21.60 -5.15
CA ILE A 86 17.93 -22.30 -5.17
C ILE A 86 17.17 -21.99 -3.89
N ILE A 87 15.90 -21.63 -3.99
CA ILE A 87 15.04 -21.46 -2.83
C ILE A 87 14.64 -22.81 -2.26
N ALA A 88 14.84 -23.01 -0.97
CA ALA A 88 14.45 -24.18 -0.22
C ALA A 88 13.28 -23.86 0.72
N ALA A 89 12.59 -24.90 1.21
CA ALA A 89 11.50 -24.74 2.19
C ALA A 89 11.96 -23.99 3.46
N GLY A 90 13.22 -24.15 3.87
CA GLY A 90 13.82 -23.41 4.97
C GLY A 90 13.87 -21.90 4.74
N ASP A 91 14.08 -21.45 3.50
CA ASP A 91 14.06 -20.03 3.14
C ASP A 91 12.64 -19.46 3.31
N CYS A 92 11.62 -20.21 2.95
CA CYS A 92 10.22 -19.79 3.11
C CYS A 92 9.81 -19.71 4.59
N ALA A 93 10.38 -20.55 5.45
CA ALA A 93 10.21 -20.41 6.89
C ALA A 93 10.82 -19.08 7.41
N GLN A 94 11.94 -18.61 6.82
CA GLN A 94 12.49 -17.30 7.17
C GLN A 94 11.59 -16.16 6.68
N VAL A 95 10.97 -16.30 5.50
CA VAL A 95 9.98 -15.31 5.03
C VAL A 95 8.84 -15.17 6.04
N SER A 96 8.24 -16.28 6.47
CA SER A 96 7.15 -16.25 7.47
C SER A 96 7.60 -15.62 8.80
N LYS A 97 8.81 -15.94 9.28
CA LYS A 97 9.38 -15.31 10.48
C LYS A 97 9.58 -13.81 10.32
N ALA A 98 10.05 -13.35 9.17
CA ALA A 98 10.21 -11.93 8.90
C ALA A 98 8.87 -11.19 8.92
N MET A 99 7.80 -11.80 8.36
CA MET A 99 6.45 -11.22 8.42
C MET A 99 5.92 -11.11 9.85
N LEU A 100 6.22 -12.11 10.70
CA LEU A 100 5.88 -12.05 12.13
C LEU A 100 6.71 -10.99 12.86
N ALA A 101 8.00 -10.91 12.58
CA ALA A 101 8.91 -9.96 13.22
C ALA A 101 8.45 -8.50 13.02
N VAL A 102 8.06 -8.13 11.81
CA VAL A 102 7.59 -6.77 11.49
C VAL A 102 6.08 -6.59 11.67
N GLU A 103 5.40 -7.58 12.25
CA GLU A 103 3.96 -7.53 12.52
C GLU A 103 3.11 -7.19 11.28
N MET A 104 3.51 -7.69 10.11
CA MET A 104 2.93 -7.31 8.82
C MET A 104 1.41 -7.52 8.73
N ARG A 105 0.87 -8.48 9.49
CA ARG A 105 -0.57 -8.80 9.51
C ARG A 105 -1.31 -8.25 10.72
N LEU A 106 -0.59 -7.61 11.66
CA LEU A 106 -1.23 -7.10 12.86
C LEU A 106 -1.72 -5.67 12.66
N PRO A 107 -2.93 -5.35 13.15
CA PRO A 107 -3.39 -3.98 13.15
C PRO A 107 -2.52 -3.14 14.09
N PRO A 108 -2.29 -1.86 13.79
CA PRO A 108 -1.46 -0.97 14.60
C PRO A 108 -2.17 -0.59 15.91
N THR A 109 -2.22 -1.50 16.87
CA THR A 109 -2.95 -1.33 18.15
C THR A 109 -2.39 -0.20 19.01
N GLN A 110 -1.07 0.04 18.92
CA GLN A 110 -0.40 1.09 19.70
C GLN A 110 -0.79 2.51 19.29
N CYS A 111 -1.17 2.72 18.03
CA CYS A 111 -1.52 4.04 17.52
C CYS A 111 -2.99 4.39 17.74
N ASN A 112 -3.81 3.46 18.21
CA ASN A 112 -5.26 3.62 18.35
C ASN A 112 -5.90 4.32 17.13
N TYR A 113 -5.37 4.00 15.93
CA TYR A 113 -5.75 4.64 14.70
C TYR A 113 -7.16 4.21 14.27
N GLN A 114 -8.05 5.18 14.17
CA GLN A 114 -9.38 4.98 13.60
C GLN A 114 -9.34 5.44 12.14
N PRO A 115 -9.58 4.55 11.16
CA PRO A 115 -9.62 4.95 9.75
C PRO A 115 -10.74 5.98 9.54
N ILE A 116 -10.42 7.10 8.90
CA ILE A 116 -11.41 8.15 8.56
C ILE A 116 -12.56 7.58 7.72
N LEU A 117 -12.28 6.54 6.94
CA LEU A 117 -13.25 5.83 6.10
C LEU A 117 -13.77 4.54 6.74
N ALA A 118 -13.70 4.40 8.06
CA ALA A 118 -14.31 3.27 8.75
C ALA A 118 -15.81 3.22 8.44
N LYS A 119 -16.37 2.01 8.37
CA LYS A 119 -17.79 1.78 8.08
C LYS A 119 -18.71 2.52 9.07
N ASN A 120 -18.25 2.66 10.32
CA ASN A 120 -18.93 3.40 11.37
C ASN A 120 -17.90 4.32 12.05
N PRO A 121 -17.51 5.44 11.43
CA PRO A 121 -16.57 6.36 12.05
C PRO A 121 -17.21 6.96 13.32
N PRO A 122 -16.43 7.21 14.38
CA PRO A 122 -16.94 7.95 15.52
C PRO A 122 -17.43 9.32 15.08
N ALA A 123 -18.43 9.83 15.76
CA ALA A 123 -18.94 11.18 15.48
C ALA A 123 -17.80 12.20 15.63
N LEU A 124 -17.64 13.07 14.64
CA LEU A 124 -16.65 14.17 14.69
C LEU A 124 -16.91 15.12 15.85
N CYS A 125 -18.16 15.23 16.28
CA CYS A 125 -18.60 16.05 17.42
C CYS A 125 -19.29 15.15 18.43
N PRO A 126 -18.59 14.62 19.45
CA PRO A 126 -19.17 13.66 20.39
C PRO A 126 -20.17 14.26 21.38
N ALA A 127 -20.24 15.57 21.51
CA ALA A 127 -21.17 16.26 22.42
C ALA A 127 -21.91 17.39 21.69
N GLY A 128 -23.23 17.29 21.67
CA GLY A 128 -24.13 18.30 21.10
C GLY A 128 -24.72 17.93 19.74
N SER A 129 -25.75 18.67 19.34
CA SER A 129 -26.35 18.55 18.00
C SER A 129 -25.52 19.43 17.05
N PRO A 130 -24.86 18.86 16.03
CA PRO A 130 -24.09 19.67 15.09
C PRO A 130 -25.03 20.58 14.29
N VAL A 131 -24.67 21.87 14.18
CA VAL A 131 -25.34 22.80 13.29
C VAL A 131 -24.66 22.74 11.94
N THR A 132 -25.41 22.39 10.90
CA THR A 132 -24.89 22.36 9.53
C THR A 132 -24.70 23.80 9.04
N LEU A 133 -23.44 24.24 8.96
CA LEU A 133 -23.09 25.57 8.44
C LEU A 133 -23.11 25.61 6.91
N ALA A 134 -22.69 24.51 6.27
CA ALA A 134 -22.71 24.34 4.83
C ALA A 134 -22.87 22.86 4.47
N SER A 135 -23.58 22.57 3.39
CA SER A 135 -23.71 21.23 2.84
C SER A 135 -23.69 21.30 1.33
N ASP A 136 -22.99 20.39 0.69
CA ASP A 136 -22.99 20.22 -0.74
C ASP A 136 -22.88 18.74 -1.08
N THR A 137 -23.84 18.25 -1.87
CA THR A 137 -23.84 16.85 -2.33
C THR A 137 -23.10 16.68 -3.65
N PHE A 138 -22.72 17.78 -4.29
CA PHE A 138 -22.11 17.83 -5.63
C PHE A 138 -22.97 17.22 -6.76
N GLU A 139 -24.20 16.76 -6.47
CA GLU A 139 -25.06 16.11 -7.46
C GLU A 139 -25.62 17.08 -8.51
N GLY A 140 -25.58 18.37 -8.26
CA GLY A 140 -25.96 19.41 -9.21
C GLY A 140 -24.92 19.72 -10.29
N GLY A 141 -23.82 18.95 -10.37
CA GLY A 141 -22.71 19.20 -11.28
C GLY A 141 -22.09 20.59 -11.04
N ARG A 142 -21.54 21.21 -12.12
CA ARG A 142 -20.95 22.55 -12.01
C ARG A 142 -21.92 23.62 -11.49
N ARG A 143 -23.21 23.50 -11.75
CA ARG A 143 -24.23 24.46 -11.29
C ARG A 143 -24.57 24.26 -9.81
N GLY A 144 -24.52 23.04 -9.30
CA GLY A 144 -24.77 22.74 -7.89
C GLY A 144 -23.59 23.11 -6.96
N SER A 145 -22.39 23.22 -7.50
CA SER A 145 -21.17 23.50 -6.75
C SER A 145 -20.63 24.93 -6.94
N LEU A 146 -21.50 25.88 -7.26
CA LEU A 146 -21.11 27.29 -7.46
C LEU A 146 -20.50 27.98 -6.24
N LYS A 147 -20.60 27.36 -5.06
CA LYS A 147 -19.97 27.84 -3.81
C LYS A 147 -18.45 27.60 -3.76
N TRP A 148 -17.94 26.73 -4.61
CA TRP A 148 -16.57 26.27 -4.56
C TRP A 148 -15.79 26.84 -5.74
N VAL A 149 -14.74 27.57 -5.44
CA VAL A 149 -13.80 28.06 -6.44
C VAL A 149 -12.51 27.28 -6.24
N SER A 150 -12.12 26.50 -7.26
CA SER A 150 -10.83 25.81 -7.22
C SER A 150 -9.76 26.70 -7.84
N SER A 151 -8.62 26.80 -7.17
CA SER A 151 -7.45 27.51 -7.64
C SER A 151 -6.19 26.71 -7.40
N SER A 152 -5.19 26.89 -8.25
CA SER A 152 -3.87 26.31 -8.07
C SER A 152 -2.92 27.38 -7.56
N VAL A 153 -2.24 27.11 -6.45
CA VAL A 153 -1.28 28.06 -5.84
C VAL A 153 0.13 27.85 -6.41
N ALA A 154 0.44 26.63 -6.82
CA ALA A 154 1.74 26.28 -7.40
C ALA A 154 1.58 25.12 -8.40
N GLY A 155 2.39 25.15 -9.44
CA GLY A 155 2.55 24.06 -10.39
C GLY A 155 3.97 24.09 -10.94
N SER A 156 4.50 22.94 -11.31
CA SER A 156 5.75 22.81 -12.04
C SER A 156 5.48 22.25 -13.43
N ALA A 157 6.46 22.40 -14.34
CA ALA A 157 6.35 21.84 -15.68
C ALA A 157 6.23 20.30 -15.66
N GLU A 158 6.68 19.64 -14.60
CA GLU A 158 6.65 18.19 -14.43
C GLU A 158 5.34 17.69 -13.80
N PHE A 159 4.64 18.57 -13.06
CA PHE A 159 3.38 18.25 -12.41
C PHE A 159 2.31 19.23 -12.87
N LEU A 160 1.47 18.80 -13.79
CA LEU A 160 0.30 19.59 -14.17
C LEU A 160 -0.58 19.81 -12.94
N PRO A 161 -0.99 21.06 -12.65
CA PRO A 161 -1.86 21.33 -11.53
C PRO A 161 -3.17 20.57 -11.65
N ARG A 162 -3.49 19.78 -10.62
CA ARG A 162 -4.77 19.06 -10.52
C ARG A 162 -5.63 19.79 -9.51
N ASN A 163 -6.51 20.62 -10.00
CA ASN A 163 -7.47 21.33 -9.16
C ASN A 163 -8.61 20.39 -8.74
N TRP A 164 -9.17 20.67 -7.58
CA TRP A 164 -10.41 20.05 -7.16
C TRP A 164 -11.53 20.37 -8.15
N GLY A 165 -12.25 19.37 -8.57
CA GLY A 165 -13.38 19.50 -9.48
C GLY A 165 -14.47 18.45 -9.19
N VAL A 166 -15.70 18.76 -9.56
CA VAL A 166 -16.78 17.78 -9.44
C VAL A 166 -16.64 16.72 -10.51
N GLN A 167 -16.59 15.47 -10.09
CA GLN A 167 -16.50 14.29 -10.94
C GLN A 167 -17.69 13.36 -10.71
N THR A 168 -18.18 12.78 -11.78
CA THR A 168 -19.27 11.77 -11.76
C THR A 168 -18.76 10.36 -12.00
N ASN A 169 -17.58 10.21 -12.60
CA ASN A 169 -16.92 8.92 -12.79
C ASN A 169 -15.96 8.67 -11.63
N LEU A 170 -16.51 8.17 -10.52
CA LEU A 170 -15.74 7.99 -9.29
C LEU A 170 -14.99 6.64 -9.29
N PRO A 171 -13.76 6.60 -8.74
CA PRO A 171 -12.99 5.37 -8.62
C PRO A 171 -13.77 4.27 -7.89
N GLY A 172 -13.61 3.03 -8.33
CA GLY A 172 -14.27 1.87 -7.73
C GLY A 172 -15.75 1.73 -8.09
N GLY A 173 -16.23 2.41 -9.15
CA GLY A 173 -17.62 2.33 -9.60
C GLY A 173 -18.64 2.94 -8.64
N ARG A 174 -18.21 3.90 -7.81
CA ARG A 174 -19.11 4.59 -6.87
C ARG A 174 -20.10 5.45 -7.61
N ALA A 175 -21.38 5.35 -7.24
CA ALA A 175 -22.44 6.17 -7.79
C ALA A 175 -22.43 7.60 -7.23
N GLY A 176 -22.95 8.53 -7.99
CA GLY A 176 -23.09 9.93 -7.60
C GLY A 176 -21.90 10.79 -8.02
N SER A 177 -21.84 11.98 -7.44
CA SER A 177 -20.82 12.98 -7.71
C SER A 177 -19.99 13.27 -6.46
N ALA A 178 -18.72 13.60 -6.65
CA ALA A 178 -17.86 14.05 -5.55
C ALA A 178 -16.86 15.10 -6.02
N MET A 179 -16.37 15.92 -5.08
CA MET A 179 -15.22 16.76 -5.31
C MET A 179 -13.97 15.88 -5.33
N PHE A 180 -13.21 15.93 -6.40
CA PHE A 180 -12.05 15.08 -6.66
C PHE A 180 -10.87 15.90 -7.20
N ALA A 181 -9.68 15.67 -6.65
CA ALA A 181 -8.45 16.33 -7.06
C ALA A 181 -7.50 15.34 -7.75
N GLY A 182 -7.92 14.81 -8.87
CA GLY A 182 -7.15 13.85 -9.64
C GLY A 182 -7.69 13.71 -11.05
N ASP A 183 -7.01 12.94 -11.87
CA ASP A 183 -7.51 12.55 -13.16
C ASP A 183 -8.25 11.21 -13.02
N PRO A 184 -9.59 11.17 -13.13
CA PRO A 184 -10.34 9.94 -13.02
C PRO A 184 -10.05 8.95 -14.17
N ASN A 185 -9.45 9.44 -15.26
CA ASN A 185 -9.05 8.63 -16.42
C ASN A 185 -7.58 8.18 -16.34
N PHE A 186 -6.84 8.63 -15.32
CA PHE A 186 -5.46 8.22 -15.14
C PHE A 186 -5.46 6.83 -14.49
N SER A 187 -5.34 5.81 -15.30
CA SER A 187 -4.97 4.47 -14.85
C SER A 187 -3.45 4.45 -14.68
N CYS A 188 -2.96 4.24 -13.48
CA CYS A 188 -1.60 3.77 -13.29
C CYS A 188 -1.53 2.37 -13.90
N SER A 189 -1.08 2.27 -15.15
CA SER A 189 -0.72 1.02 -15.81
C SER A 189 0.66 0.58 -15.33
#